data_d1c55a738b688d188d21a798a153e55f
#
_entry.id   d1c55a738b688d188d21a798a153e55f
#
_cell.length_a   1.000
_cell.length_b   1.000
_cell.length_c   1.000
_cell.angle_alpha   90.00
_cell.angle_beta   90.00
_cell.angle_gamma   90.00
#
_symmetry.space_group_name_H-M   'P 1'
#
loop_
_entity.id
_entity.type
_entity.pdbx_description
1 polymer ?
#
loop_
_entity_poly.entity_id
_entity_poly.type
_entity_poly.pdbx_seq_one_letter_code
_entity_poly.pdbx_strand_id
1 'polypeptide(L)'
;MRCELSDICVYRNERISTNALNSHTYVSTENMLPDKGGITDAASLPTVSQTSKFIYGDTLVSNIRPYFKKIWFAEYDGGCSNDVLVFSAKEGVDPKYLYYVLANDSFFAYSTATSKGTKMPRGDKTSIMQYQIEKVDSPTQKKIAAILSALDEKIAINREINENLERQAASIFAGWLNTCTDFSTIGDMAHNILDYSPVASEQIRLLNSSDVTEGVFPVVPLVPNKDLKGHFKKRFKFGDILYSEIRPRNHHYGFVLFDASDYIASTRLMVIRAIENKVSPAMLYQYLLLPEVEAEFTLKTESRSGTFPQGNYADMASIRVPYSPTDSQVAISETLTQIRYTIAQNQLESQRLAELRDTLLPKLMSGEIDVSAVQL
;
A
#
# COMPACT_ATOMS: atom_id res chain seq x y z
N MET A 1 8.79 27.47 -22.08
CA MET A 1 10.18 27.95 -21.80
C MET A 1 10.69 27.13 -20.63
N ARG A 2 11.89 26.54 -20.73
CA ARG A 2 12.46 25.70 -19.66
C ARG A 2 13.22 26.53 -18.63
N CYS A 3 13.28 26.04 -17.41
CA CYS A 3 14.10 26.57 -16.32
C CYS A 3 14.68 25.40 -15.51
N GLU A 4 15.64 25.69 -14.65
CA GLU A 4 16.21 24.66 -13.74
C GLU A 4 15.37 24.51 -12.48
N LEU A 5 15.43 23.34 -11.85
CA LEU A 5 14.80 23.10 -10.54
C LEU A 5 15.29 24.13 -9.50
N SER A 6 16.57 24.53 -9.61
CA SER A 6 17.16 25.60 -8.80
C SER A 6 16.46 26.94 -8.91
N ASP A 7 15.70 27.19 -9.99
CA ASP A 7 14.95 28.46 -10.15
C ASP A 7 13.68 28.49 -9.27
N ILE A 8 13.11 27.33 -8.93
CA ILE A 8 11.84 27.22 -8.20
C ILE A 8 11.98 26.73 -6.75
N CYS A 9 13.11 26.14 -6.37
CA CYS A 9 13.31 25.66 -4.99
C CYS A 9 14.75 25.84 -4.50
N VAL A 10 14.93 25.60 -3.20
CA VAL A 10 16.21 25.52 -2.52
C VAL A 10 16.24 24.32 -1.59
N TYR A 11 17.44 23.82 -1.25
CA TYR A 11 17.58 22.90 -0.13
C TYR A 11 17.46 23.64 1.19
N ARG A 12 16.62 23.12 2.11
CA ARG A 12 16.60 23.63 3.49
C ARG A 12 17.86 23.19 4.22
N ASN A 13 18.57 24.15 4.81
CA ASN A 13 19.81 23.91 5.54
C ASN A 13 19.67 24.05 7.07
N GLU A 14 18.44 24.30 7.56
CA GLU A 14 18.17 24.41 8.99
C GLU A 14 18.35 23.08 9.73
N ARG A 15 18.68 23.18 11.01
CA ARG A 15 18.85 22.02 11.90
C ARG A 15 17.86 22.07 13.05
N ILE A 16 17.51 20.90 13.58
CA ILE A 16 16.64 20.77 14.73
C ILE A 16 17.29 19.80 15.76
N SER A 17 17.09 20.06 17.06
CA SER A 17 17.53 19.13 18.11
C SER A 17 16.74 17.83 18.06
N THR A 18 17.42 16.70 18.15
CA THR A 18 16.76 15.38 18.17
C THR A 18 15.90 15.18 19.40
N ASN A 19 16.18 15.88 20.50
CA ASN A 19 15.33 15.86 21.71
C ASN A 19 13.94 16.47 21.51
N ALA A 20 13.75 17.26 20.44
CA ALA A 20 12.44 17.84 20.06
C ALA A 20 11.62 16.92 19.15
N LEU A 21 12.13 15.73 18.81
CA LEU A 21 11.52 14.79 17.87
C LEU A 21 10.98 13.55 18.58
N ASN A 22 9.98 12.94 17.96
CA ASN A 22 9.44 11.63 18.33
C ASN A 22 9.33 10.74 17.08
N SER A 23 8.83 9.52 17.22
CA SER A 23 8.67 8.58 16.11
C SER A 23 7.83 9.13 14.96
N HIS A 24 6.84 9.97 15.25
CA HIS A 24 5.96 10.58 14.26
C HIS A 24 6.61 11.76 13.53
N THR A 25 7.44 12.55 14.21
CA THR A 25 8.04 13.78 13.67
C THR A 25 9.46 13.59 13.09
N TYR A 26 9.97 12.35 13.08
CA TYR A 26 11.25 12.02 12.48
C TYR A 26 11.10 11.21 11.19
N VAL A 27 11.71 11.68 10.10
CA VAL A 27 11.69 11.02 8.79
C VAL A 27 13.09 10.53 8.40
N SER A 28 13.22 9.26 8.07
CA SER A 28 14.42 8.64 7.52
C SER A 28 14.10 7.91 6.21
N THR A 29 15.13 7.48 5.50
CA THR A 29 14.91 6.65 4.29
C THR A 29 14.26 5.30 4.58
N GLU A 30 14.24 4.86 5.85
CA GLU A 30 13.65 3.58 6.26
C GLU A 30 12.14 3.67 6.40
N ASN A 31 11.63 4.76 6.99
CA ASN A 31 10.20 4.98 7.18
C ASN A 31 9.52 5.77 6.03
N MET A 32 10.26 6.17 5.01
CA MET A 32 9.69 6.57 3.72
C MET A 32 9.33 5.33 2.90
N LEU A 33 8.10 5.25 2.42
CA LEU A 33 7.60 4.14 1.61
C LEU A 33 8.01 4.29 0.15
N PRO A 34 8.29 3.18 -0.56
CA PRO A 34 8.60 3.23 -1.99
C PRO A 34 7.38 3.66 -2.83
N ASP A 35 7.65 3.95 -4.10
CA ASP A 35 6.64 4.27 -5.12
C ASP A 35 5.67 5.39 -4.71
N LYS A 36 6.22 6.45 -4.10
CA LYS A 36 5.46 7.64 -3.63
C LYS A 36 4.43 7.31 -2.53
N GLY A 37 4.67 6.23 -1.77
CA GLY A 37 3.75 5.71 -0.75
C GLY A 37 3.67 6.55 0.55
N GLY A 38 4.37 7.69 0.63
CA GLY A 38 4.39 8.54 1.83
C GLY A 38 5.36 8.04 2.91
N ILE A 39 4.98 8.19 4.16
CA ILE A 39 5.79 7.84 5.33
C ILE A 39 5.00 7.02 6.35
N THR A 40 5.73 6.33 7.22
CA THR A 40 5.22 5.70 8.45
C THR A 40 5.94 6.28 9.66
N ASP A 41 5.51 5.95 10.86
CA ASP A 41 6.25 6.29 12.07
C ASP A 41 7.63 5.63 12.07
N ALA A 42 8.63 6.36 12.56
CA ALA A 42 10.00 5.85 12.63
C ALA A 42 10.13 4.77 13.72
N ALA A 43 10.79 3.67 13.39
CA ALA A 43 11.07 2.59 14.35
C ALA A 43 12.08 3.01 15.45
N SER A 44 12.94 4.00 15.13
CA SER A 44 13.92 4.53 16.07
C SER A 44 14.27 5.98 15.75
N LEU A 45 14.71 6.72 16.76
CA LEU A 45 15.23 8.08 16.60
C LEU A 45 16.75 8.06 16.38
N PRO A 46 17.32 9.09 15.73
CA PRO A 46 18.75 9.19 15.55
C PRO A 46 19.48 9.45 16.87
N THR A 47 20.70 8.91 16.99
CA THR A 47 21.55 9.09 18.18
C THR A 47 22.35 10.39 18.21
N VAL A 48 22.36 11.13 17.10
CA VAL A 48 23.05 12.44 16.99
C VAL A 48 22.23 13.55 17.67
N SER A 49 22.89 14.59 18.16
CA SER A 49 22.22 15.69 18.88
C SER A 49 21.34 16.58 18.00
N GLN A 50 21.64 16.66 16.72
CA GLN A 50 20.89 17.47 15.75
C GLN A 50 20.76 16.78 14.40
N THR A 51 19.65 17.03 13.73
CA THR A 51 19.35 16.51 12.39
C THR A 51 18.81 17.62 11.47
N SER A 52 18.61 17.33 10.19
CA SER A 52 18.02 18.29 9.25
C SER A 52 16.59 18.59 9.64
N LYS A 53 16.21 19.89 9.62
CA LYS A 53 14.83 20.32 9.89
C LYS A 53 14.04 20.35 8.59
N PHE A 54 12.76 20.05 8.68
CA PHE A 54 11.75 20.38 7.67
C PHE A 54 10.56 21.09 8.33
N ILE A 55 9.80 21.81 7.56
CA ILE A 55 8.57 22.47 7.99
C ILE A 55 7.40 22.07 7.07
N TYR A 56 6.19 22.35 7.52
CA TYR A 56 4.99 22.22 6.69
C TYR A 56 5.20 22.87 5.32
N GLY A 57 4.85 22.15 4.25
CA GLY A 57 4.99 22.61 2.87
C GLY A 57 6.32 22.27 2.20
N ASP A 58 7.32 21.76 2.92
CA ASP A 58 8.54 21.25 2.30
C ASP A 58 8.28 19.90 1.61
N THR A 59 9.06 19.58 0.59
CA THR A 59 9.06 18.26 -0.04
C THR A 59 10.30 17.48 0.34
N LEU A 60 10.11 16.29 0.91
CA LEU A 60 11.17 15.38 1.33
C LEU A 60 11.37 14.29 0.28
N VAL A 61 12.61 14.08 -0.15
CA VAL A 61 12.98 13.02 -1.12
C VAL A 61 14.13 12.20 -0.56
N SER A 62 14.02 10.88 -0.58
CA SER A 62 15.14 10.01 -0.22
C SER A 62 16.28 10.15 -1.23
N ASN A 63 17.48 10.47 -0.74
CA ASN A 63 18.67 10.59 -1.57
C ASN A 63 19.34 9.23 -1.86
N ILE A 64 18.93 8.17 -1.14
CA ILE A 64 19.45 6.81 -1.33
C ILE A 64 18.54 6.05 -2.27
N ARG A 65 19.17 5.41 -3.30
CA ARG A 65 18.46 4.58 -4.28
C ARG A 65 17.22 5.29 -4.86
N PRO A 66 17.43 6.38 -5.63
CA PRO A 66 16.33 7.23 -6.13
C PRO A 66 15.25 6.44 -6.91
N TYR A 67 15.63 5.29 -7.49
CA TYR A 67 14.69 4.41 -8.20
C TYR A 67 13.58 3.81 -7.32
N PHE A 68 13.67 3.90 -5.99
CA PHE A 68 12.54 3.57 -5.11
C PHE A 68 11.48 4.66 -5.04
N LYS A 69 11.71 5.83 -5.64
CA LYS A 69 10.76 6.95 -5.73
C LYS A 69 10.13 7.34 -4.39
N LYS A 70 10.95 7.37 -3.33
CA LYS A 70 10.49 7.72 -1.98
C LYS A 70 10.42 9.23 -1.85
N ILE A 71 9.21 9.77 -1.72
CA ILE A 71 8.90 11.18 -1.61
C ILE A 71 7.72 11.39 -0.66
N TRP A 72 7.72 12.53 0.05
CA TRP A 72 6.62 12.94 0.90
C TRP A 72 6.52 14.47 0.96
N PHE A 73 5.30 14.99 0.94
CA PHE A 73 4.99 16.40 1.20
C PHE A 73 4.80 16.58 2.69
N ALA A 74 5.55 17.48 3.31
CA ALA A 74 5.51 17.69 4.75
C ALA A 74 4.18 18.33 5.19
N GLU A 75 3.40 17.59 5.97
CA GLU A 75 2.10 18.02 6.52
C GLU A 75 2.23 18.58 7.94
N TYR A 76 3.44 18.58 8.50
CA TYR A 76 3.80 19.12 9.80
C TYR A 76 5.31 19.42 9.85
N ASP A 77 5.75 20.08 10.92
CA ASP A 77 7.16 20.37 11.15
C ASP A 77 7.88 19.21 11.83
N GLY A 78 9.15 18.99 11.48
CA GLY A 78 9.93 17.91 12.06
C GLY A 78 11.40 17.92 11.68
N GLY A 79 12.02 16.74 11.83
CA GLY A 79 13.41 16.52 11.47
C GLY A 79 13.59 15.28 10.61
N CYS A 80 14.64 15.25 9.80
CA CYS A 80 14.91 14.10 8.95
C CYS A 80 16.37 13.71 8.90
N SER A 81 16.64 12.48 8.50
CA SER A 81 17.99 11.97 8.24
C SER A 81 18.74 12.81 7.19
N ASN A 82 20.06 12.87 7.28
CA ASN A 82 20.90 13.52 6.27
C ASN A 82 20.82 12.86 4.88
N ASP A 83 20.29 11.64 4.81
CA ASP A 83 20.03 10.93 3.55
C ASP A 83 18.66 11.25 2.94
N VAL A 84 17.93 12.19 3.55
CA VAL A 84 16.70 12.77 3.01
C VAL A 84 16.99 14.21 2.59
N LEU A 85 16.67 14.55 1.35
CA LEU A 85 16.76 15.91 0.83
C LEU A 85 15.46 16.65 1.14
N VAL A 86 15.58 17.86 1.68
CA VAL A 86 14.45 18.75 1.99
C VAL A 86 14.45 19.88 0.98
N PHE A 87 13.43 19.93 0.13
CA PHE A 87 13.22 20.97 -0.87
C PHE A 87 12.17 21.96 -0.37
N SER A 88 12.53 23.23 -0.30
CA SER A 88 11.63 24.34 0.02
C SER A 88 11.31 25.15 -1.24
N ALA A 89 10.04 25.41 -1.47
CA ALA A 89 9.62 26.28 -2.58
C ALA A 89 10.13 27.69 -2.37
N LYS A 90 10.57 28.33 -3.46
CA LYS A 90 10.91 29.76 -3.47
C LYS A 90 9.65 30.61 -3.45
N GLU A 91 9.81 31.88 -3.11
CA GLU A 91 8.73 32.88 -3.16
C GLU A 91 8.05 32.90 -4.54
N GLY A 92 6.73 32.87 -4.56
CA GLY A 92 5.92 32.86 -5.78
C GLY A 92 5.73 31.46 -6.40
N VAL A 93 6.34 30.40 -5.82
CA VAL A 93 6.15 29.00 -6.24
C VAL A 93 5.17 28.32 -5.29
N ASP A 94 4.18 27.64 -5.84
CA ASP A 94 3.25 26.85 -5.05
C ASP A 94 3.96 25.59 -4.50
N PRO A 95 3.93 25.31 -3.17
CA PRO A 95 4.63 24.17 -2.57
C PRO A 95 4.12 22.81 -3.06
N LYS A 96 2.81 22.67 -3.29
CA LYS A 96 2.23 21.42 -3.84
C LYS A 96 2.64 21.22 -5.30
N TYR A 97 2.73 22.33 -6.10
CA TYR A 97 3.29 22.24 -7.44
C TYR A 97 4.72 21.71 -7.42
N LEU A 98 5.58 22.25 -6.53
CA LEU A 98 6.95 21.74 -6.37
C LEU A 98 6.96 20.25 -6.03
N TYR A 99 6.09 19.81 -5.12
CA TYR A 99 5.94 18.39 -4.80
C TYR A 99 5.65 17.56 -6.07
N TYR A 100 4.71 17.98 -6.92
CA TYR A 100 4.37 17.23 -8.13
C TYR A 100 5.46 17.30 -9.20
N VAL A 101 6.23 18.37 -9.30
CA VAL A 101 7.45 18.42 -10.13
C VAL A 101 8.41 17.31 -9.71
N LEU A 102 8.65 17.16 -8.39
CA LEU A 102 9.55 16.16 -7.82
C LEU A 102 8.95 14.74 -7.80
N ALA A 103 7.63 14.60 -7.77
CA ALA A 103 6.93 13.31 -7.84
C ALA A 103 6.86 12.73 -9.25
N ASN A 104 7.25 13.48 -10.28
CA ASN A 104 7.27 13.01 -11.65
C ASN A 104 8.33 11.92 -11.85
N ASP A 105 7.99 10.86 -12.57
CA ASP A 105 8.89 9.74 -12.85
C ASP A 105 10.14 10.17 -13.62
N SER A 106 10.04 11.20 -14.46
CA SER A 106 11.18 11.79 -15.18
C SER A 106 12.22 12.42 -14.22
N PHE A 107 11.79 13.00 -13.10
CA PHE A 107 12.69 13.50 -12.06
C PHE A 107 13.46 12.35 -11.40
N PHE A 108 12.79 11.24 -11.04
CA PHE A 108 13.45 10.08 -10.45
C PHE A 108 14.38 9.37 -11.44
N ALA A 109 14.00 9.30 -12.72
CA ALA A 109 14.88 8.78 -13.77
C ALA A 109 16.15 9.64 -13.91
N TYR A 110 16.01 10.98 -13.92
CA TYR A 110 17.14 11.90 -13.97
C TYR A 110 18.03 11.78 -12.71
N SER A 111 17.41 11.77 -11.51
CA SER A 111 18.12 11.63 -10.24
C SER A 111 18.87 10.29 -10.16
N THR A 112 18.31 9.22 -10.71
CA THR A 112 18.96 7.90 -10.80
C THR A 112 20.13 7.92 -11.78
N ALA A 113 19.95 8.50 -12.96
CA ALA A 113 21.00 8.58 -13.98
C ALA A 113 22.20 9.43 -13.56
N THR A 114 21.99 10.47 -12.73
CA THR A 114 23.04 11.34 -12.20
C THR A 114 23.60 10.88 -10.85
N SER A 115 23.09 9.77 -10.29
CA SER A 115 23.52 9.23 -8.99
C SER A 115 24.94 8.66 -9.02
N LYS A 116 25.62 8.73 -7.86
CA LYS A 116 26.97 8.21 -7.65
C LYS A 116 26.95 7.02 -6.70
N GLY A 117 27.83 6.04 -6.96
CA GLY A 117 27.97 4.82 -6.16
C GLY A 117 27.22 3.62 -6.75
N THR A 118 27.77 2.42 -6.59
CA THR A 118 27.23 1.18 -7.21
C THR A 118 26.30 0.40 -6.29
N LYS A 119 26.66 0.20 -5.03
CA LYS A 119 25.87 -0.61 -4.08
C LYS A 119 24.72 0.16 -3.45
N MET A 120 24.93 1.43 -3.14
CA MET A 120 23.95 2.36 -2.58
C MET A 120 24.04 3.70 -3.33
N PRO A 121 23.50 3.79 -4.55
CA PRO A 121 23.57 5.01 -5.34
C PRO A 121 22.89 6.15 -4.59
N ARG A 122 23.56 7.30 -4.55
CA ARG A 122 23.05 8.56 -3.99
C ARG A 122 22.93 9.60 -5.10
N GLY A 123 21.81 10.28 -5.13
CA GLY A 123 21.59 11.41 -6.03
C GLY A 123 22.65 12.50 -5.82
N ASP A 124 23.19 13.04 -6.90
CA ASP A 124 24.12 14.18 -6.84
C ASP A 124 23.33 15.46 -6.64
N LYS A 125 23.49 16.10 -5.47
CA LYS A 125 22.72 17.30 -5.08
C LYS A 125 22.83 18.45 -6.08
N THR A 126 24.01 18.64 -6.66
CA THR A 126 24.23 19.71 -7.65
C THR A 126 23.53 19.39 -8.96
N SER A 127 23.68 18.18 -9.45
CA SER A 127 22.99 17.72 -10.67
C SER A 127 21.48 17.76 -10.51
N ILE A 128 20.93 17.33 -9.36
CA ILE A 128 19.48 17.37 -9.09
C ILE A 128 18.93 18.79 -9.29
N MET A 129 19.61 19.83 -8.80
CA MET A 129 19.16 21.22 -8.95
C MET A 129 19.21 21.75 -10.39
N GLN A 130 19.92 21.07 -11.30
CA GLN A 130 19.96 21.35 -12.74
C GLN A 130 18.87 20.64 -13.54
N TYR A 131 18.00 19.87 -12.87
CA TYR A 131 16.88 19.21 -13.53
C TYR A 131 16.02 20.23 -14.26
N GLN A 132 15.74 19.97 -15.56
CA GLN A 132 15.02 20.89 -16.43
C GLN A 132 13.51 20.67 -16.35
N ILE A 133 12.77 21.74 -16.09
CA ILE A 133 11.33 21.77 -15.99
C ILE A 133 10.72 22.83 -16.92
N GLU A 134 9.46 22.67 -17.28
CA GLU A 134 8.74 23.75 -17.97
C GLU A 134 8.37 24.85 -16.99
N LYS A 135 8.70 26.11 -17.37
CA LYS A 135 8.35 27.28 -16.58
C LYS A 135 6.88 27.62 -16.79
N VAL A 136 6.11 27.61 -15.73
CA VAL A 136 4.70 28.01 -15.70
C VAL A 136 4.48 29.13 -14.68
N ASP A 137 3.48 29.98 -14.92
CA ASP A 137 3.13 31.05 -14.00
C ASP A 137 2.43 30.55 -12.73
N SER A 138 2.40 31.40 -11.69
CA SER A 138 1.83 31.00 -10.39
C SER A 138 0.34 30.61 -10.45
N PRO A 139 -0.54 31.26 -11.22
CA PRO A 139 -1.91 30.78 -11.40
C PRO A 139 -2.00 29.39 -11.99
N THR A 140 -1.20 29.08 -13.01
CA THR A 140 -1.14 27.75 -13.64
C THR A 140 -0.60 26.70 -12.66
N GLN A 141 0.46 27.03 -11.88
CA GLN A 141 0.99 26.16 -10.83
C GLN A 141 -0.09 25.75 -9.83
N LYS A 142 -0.88 26.71 -9.33
CA LYS A 142 -1.99 26.45 -8.39
C LYS A 142 -3.06 25.53 -8.98
N LYS A 143 -3.43 25.72 -10.25
CA LYS A 143 -4.40 24.88 -10.92
C LYS A 143 -3.91 23.42 -11.08
N ILE A 144 -2.66 23.25 -11.52
CA ILE A 144 -2.04 21.93 -11.61
C ILE A 144 -1.99 21.25 -10.24
N ALA A 145 -1.51 21.97 -9.23
CA ALA A 145 -1.44 21.47 -7.85
C ALA A 145 -2.82 21.07 -7.33
N ALA A 146 -3.84 21.88 -7.53
CA ALA A 146 -5.21 21.61 -7.07
C ALA A 146 -5.81 20.37 -7.74
N ILE A 147 -5.63 20.19 -9.07
CA ILE A 147 -6.14 19.02 -9.79
C ILE A 147 -5.49 17.73 -9.22
N LEU A 148 -4.17 17.72 -9.08
CA LEU A 148 -3.46 16.54 -8.62
C LEU A 148 -3.69 16.26 -7.13
N SER A 149 -3.74 17.33 -6.29
CA SER A 149 -4.05 17.20 -4.86
C SER A 149 -5.45 16.64 -4.62
N ALA A 150 -6.45 17.03 -5.40
CA ALA A 150 -7.80 16.50 -5.25
C ALA A 150 -7.86 14.98 -5.45
N LEU A 151 -7.02 14.44 -6.35
CA LEU A 151 -6.90 12.98 -6.55
C LEU A 151 -6.23 12.32 -5.34
N ASP A 152 -5.10 12.89 -4.87
CA ASP A 152 -4.37 12.34 -3.71
C ASP A 152 -5.20 12.44 -2.42
N GLU A 153 -5.92 13.54 -2.21
CA GLU A 153 -6.82 13.73 -1.06
C GLU A 153 -7.95 12.71 -1.06
N LYS A 154 -8.55 12.42 -2.23
CA LYS A 154 -9.60 11.39 -2.32
C LYS A 154 -9.04 10.00 -2.03
N ILE A 155 -7.82 9.68 -2.49
CA ILE A 155 -7.13 8.42 -2.16
C ILE A 155 -6.88 8.33 -0.64
N ALA A 156 -6.42 9.41 -0.02
CA ALA A 156 -6.19 9.46 1.43
C ALA A 156 -7.49 9.28 2.24
N ILE A 157 -8.57 9.95 1.84
CA ILE A 157 -9.90 9.80 2.46
C ILE A 157 -10.40 8.35 2.34
N ASN A 158 -10.28 7.73 1.18
CA ASN A 158 -10.69 6.34 0.98
C ASN A 158 -9.90 5.40 1.90
N ARG A 159 -8.61 5.65 2.10
CA ARG A 159 -7.77 4.88 3.04
C ARG A 159 -8.25 5.05 4.48
N GLU A 160 -8.50 6.27 4.93
CA GLU A 160 -8.99 6.54 6.28
C GLU A 160 -10.37 5.89 6.53
N ILE A 161 -11.27 5.98 5.56
CA ILE A 161 -12.58 5.30 5.61
C ILE A 161 -12.37 3.78 5.76
N ASN A 162 -11.48 3.18 4.99
CA ASN A 162 -11.21 1.75 5.04
C ASN A 162 -10.63 1.32 6.40
N GLU A 163 -9.69 2.07 6.97
CA GLU A 163 -9.15 1.83 8.31
C GLU A 163 -10.23 1.90 9.40
N ASN A 164 -11.18 2.83 9.26
CA ASN A 164 -12.34 2.93 10.15
C ASN A 164 -13.28 1.73 10.00
N LEU A 165 -13.58 1.32 8.77
CA LEU A 165 -14.43 0.17 8.46
C LEU A 165 -13.82 -1.14 8.97
N GLU A 166 -12.49 -1.32 8.86
CA GLU A 166 -11.78 -2.47 9.43
C GLU A 166 -11.96 -2.54 10.95
N ARG A 167 -11.77 -1.41 11.64
CA ARG A 167 -11.97 -1.34 13.10
C ARG A 167 -13.42 -1.62 13.50
N GLN A 168 -14.40 -1.13 12.74
CA GLN A 168 -15.81 -1.42 12.95
C GLN A 168 -16.12 -2.90 12.75
N ALA A 169 -15.61 -3.50 11.65
CA ALA A 169 -15.79 -4.93 11.39
C ALA A 169 -15.23 -5.79 12.52
N ALA A 170 -14.01 -5.49 12.99
CA ALA A 170 -13.39 -6.18 14.10
C ALA A 170 -14.20 -6.04 15.40
N SER A 171 -14.71 -4.84 15.70
CA SER A 171 -15.50 -4.59 16.91
C SER A 171 -16.87 -5.31 16.88
N ILE A 172 -17.56 -5.27 15.74
CA ILE A 172 -18.85 -5.97 15.55
C ILE A 172 -18.64 -7.48 15.71
N PHE A 173 -17.61 -8.01 15.09
CA PHE A 173 -17.29 -9.43 15.15
C PHE A 173 -16.88 -9.87 16.56
N ALA A 174 -16.04 -9.12 17.26
CA ALA A 174 -15.67 -9.38 18.65
C ALA A 174 -16.90 -9.34 19.59
N GLY A 175 -17.80 -8.38 19.38
CA GLY A 175 -19.06 -8.31 20.11
C GLY A 175 -19.90 -9.59 19.97
N TRP A 176 -19.99 -10.12 18.76
CA TRP A 176 -20.68 -11.39 18.51
C TRP A 176 -19.94 -12.60 19.11
N LEU A 177 -18.62 -12.68 18.98
CA LEU A 177 -17.82 -13.76 19.56
C LEU A 177 -18.05 -13.89 21.07
N ASN A 178 -18.23 -12.77 21.79
CA ASN A 178 -18.53 -12.78 23.23
C ASN A 178 -19.90 -13.38 23.58
N THR A 179 -20.78 -13.57 22.60
CA THR A 179 -22.08 -14.25 22.79
C THR A 179 -22.01 -15.74 22.49
N CYS A 180 -20.92 -16.22 21.90
CA CYS A 180 -20.74 -17.62 21.56
C CYS A 180 -20.46 -18.45 22.83
N THR A 181 -21.19 -19.55 23.01
CA THR A 181 -21.05 -20.48 24.14
C THR A 181 -20.33 -21.76 23.75
N ASP A 182 -20.29 -22.05 22.47
CA ASP A 182 -19.71 -23.26 21.91
C ASP A 182 -18.43 -22.93 21.10
N PHE A 183 -17.79 -23.97 20.60
CA PHE A 183 -16.58 -23.88 19.80
C PHE A 183 -16.70 -24.75 18.55
N SER A 184 -16.05 -24.31 17.49
CA SER A 184 -15.86 -25.07 16.26
C SER A 184 -14.39 -24.97 15.83
N THR A 185 -14.02 -25.63 14.76
CA THR A 185 -12.72 -25.46 14.13
C THR A 185 -12.85 -24.70 12.82
N ILE A 186 -11.77 -24.07 12.37
CA ILE A 186 -11.75 -23.45 11.04
C ILE A 186 -12.08 -24.49 9.95
N GLY A 187 -11.63 -25.74 10.14
CA GLY A 187 -11.91 -26.84 9.21
C GLY A 187 -13.38 -27.26 9.13
N ASP A 188 -14.17 -27.03 10.19
CA ASP A 188 -15.62 -27.29 10.17
C ASP A 188 -16.40 -26.20 9.41
N MET A 189 -15.77 -25.05 9.17
CA MET A 189 -16.38 -23.88 8.56
C MET A 189 -15.84 -23.58 7.15
N ALA A 190 -14.73 -24.21 6.75
CA ALA A 190 -14.08 -23.87 5.49
C ALA A 190 -13.46 -25.09 4.79
N HIS A 191 -13.25 -24.96 3.50
CA HIS A 191 -12.48 -25.91 2.68
C HIS A 191 -11.26 -25.24 2.07
N ASN A 192 -10.17 -25.98 1.91
CA ASN A 192 -9.06 -25.59 1.04
C ASN A 192 -9.35 -26.05 -0.39
N ILE A 193 -9.45 -25.11 -1.30
CA ILE A 193 -9.75 -25.41 -2.72
C ILE A 193 -8.45 -25.71 -3.46
N LEU A 194 -8.41 -26.87 -4.08
CA LEU A 194 -7.30 -27.35 -4.91
C LEU A 194 -7.77 -27.47 -6.37
N ASP A 195 -8.21 -26.35 -6.93
CA ASP A 195 -8.62 -26.27 -8.33
C ASP A 195 -7.42 -25.89 -9.20
N TYR A 196 -7.01 -26.79 -10.06
CA TYR A 196 -5.90 -26.65 -11.02
C TYR A 196 -6.42 -26.65 -12.47
N SER A 197 -7.70 -26.43 -12.69
CA SER A 197 -8.29 -26.38 -14.02
C SER A 197 -7.64 -25.29 -14.87
N PRO A 198 -7.43 -25.51 -16.17
CA PRO A 198 -6.82 -24.51 -17.05
C PRO A 198 -7.72 -23.27 -17.20
N VAL A 199 -7.10 -22.11 -17.36
CA VAL A 199 -7.80 -20.89 -17.75
C VAL A 199 -7.97 -20.89 -19.25
N ALA A 200 -9.18 -20.63 -19.73
CA ALA A 200 -9.48 -20.58 -21.17
C ALA A 200 -8.95 -19.31 -21.87
N SER A 201 -8.64 -18.24 -21.10
CA SER A 201 -8.14 -16.99 -21.66
C SER A 201 -6.73 -17.13 -22.22
N GLU A 202 -6.44 -16.47 -23.34
CA GLU A 202 -5.10 -16.36 -23.92
C GLU A 202 -4.15 -15.49 -23.06
N GLN A 203 -4.71 -14.61 -22.25
CA GLN A 203 -3.99 -13.76 -21.31
C GLN A 203 -4.52 -13.96 -19.90
N ILE A 204 -3.61 -13.96 -18.93
CA ILE A 204 -3.92 -14.24 -17.54
C ILE A 204 -3.13 -13.31 -16.60
N ARG A 205 -3.55 -13.27 -15.35
CA ARG A 205 -2.86 -12.57 -14.26
C ARG A 205 -2.27 -13.60 -13.29
N LEU A 206 -0.99 -13.45 -12.97
CA LEU A 206 -0.26 -14.34 -12.08
C LEU A 206 -0.08 -13.69 -10.72
N LEU A 207 -0.72 -14.23 -9.69
CA LEU A 207 -0.72 -13.69 -8.33
C LEU A 207 0.21 -14.49 -7.42
N ASN A 208 1.31 -13.87 -6.96
CA ASN A 208 2.21 -14.44 -5.96
C ASN A 208 1.65 -14.25 -4.55
N SER A 209 2.18 -15.02 -3.59
CA SER A 209 1.82 -14.83 -2.18
C SER A 209 2.25 -13.47 -1.61
N SER A 210 3.35 -12.90 -2.10
CA SER A 210 3.83 -11.57 -1.69
C SER A 210 3.08 -10.41 -2.32
N ASP A 211 2.26 -10.67 -3.33
CA ASP A 211 1.52 -9.61 -4.04
C ASP A 211 0.29 -9.16 -3.24
N VAL A 212 -0.27 -10.05 -2.41
CA VAL A 212 -1.42 -9.73 -1.54
C VAL A 212 -0.92 -9.43 -0.14
N THR A 213 -1.29 -8.29 0.41
CA THR A 213 -0.87 -7.91 1.77
C THR A 213 -2.02 -7.18 2.47
N GLU A 214 -2.39 -7.65 3.67
CA GLU A 214 -3.41 -7.03 4.54
C GLU A 214 -4.72 -6.71 3.80
N GLY A 215 -5.19 -7.64 2.97
CA GLY A 215 -6.43 -7.50 2.23
C GLY A 215 -6.35 -6.63 0.96
N VAL A 216 -5.17 -6.11 0.63
CA VAL A 216 -4.96 -5.30 -0.58
C VAL A 216 -4.43 -6.18 -1.71
N PHE A 217 -5.10 -6.13 -2.86
CA PHE A 217 -4.66 -6.78 -4.09
C PHE A 217 -4.02 -5.74 -5.03
N PRO A 218 -2.84 -6.03 -5.61
CA PRO A 218 -2.22 -5.12 -6.56
C PRO A 218 -2.92 -5.18 -7.93
N VAL A 219 -2.64 -4.19 -8.76
CA VAL A 219 -2.92 -4.28 -10.20
C VAL A 219 -1.92 -5.25 -10.82
N VAL A 220 -2.38 -6.45 -11.15
CA VAL A 220 -1.55 -7.48 -11.77
C VAL A 220 -1.61 -7.37 -13.29
N PRO A 221 -0.47 -7.24 -14.01
CA PRO A 221 -0.48 -7.14 -15.46
C PRO A 221 -0.92 -8.46 -16.12
N LEU A 222 -1.56 -8.33 -17.28
CA LEU A 222 -1.85 -9.45 -18.15
C LEU A 222 -0.56 -9.99 -18.77
N VAL A 223 -0.39 -11.29 -18.74
CA VAL A 223 0.70 -12.01 -19.39
C VAL A 223 0.15 -13.13 -20.28
N PRO A 224 0.86 -13.55 -21.34
CA PRO A 224 0.42 -14.68 -22.17
C PRO A 224 0.26 -15.97 -21.34
N ASN A 225 -0.85 -16.69 -21.54
CA ASN A 225 -1.14 -17.97 -20.88
C ASN A 225 -0.35 -19.13 -21.54
N LYS A 226 0.97 -19.04 -21.50
CA LYS A 226 1.88 -20.06 -22.02
C LYS A 226 3.17 -20.08 -21.21
N ASP A 227 3.83 -21.22 -21.18
CA ASP A 227 5.13 -21.41 -20.51
C ASP A 227 5.14 -20.98 -19.03
N LEU A 228 4.03 -21.21 -18.33
CA LEU A 228 3.88 -20.78 -16.95
C LEU A 228 4.86 -21.49 -16.02
N LYS A 229 5.46 -20.72 -15.12
CA LYS A 229 6.29 -21.29 -14.05
C LYS A 229 5.45 -22.25 -13.20
N GLY A 230 5.98 -23.43 -12.91
CA GLY A 230 5.26 -24.54 -12.28
C GLY A 230 4.63 -24.28 -10.90
N HIS A 231 4.88 -23.12 -10.28
CA HIS A 231 4.27 -22.73 -9.02
C HIS A 231 2.98 -21.89 -9.20
N PHE A 232 2.61 -21.46 -10.39
CA PHE A 232 1.31 -20.83 -10.68
C PHE A 232 0.34 -21.90 -11.17
N LYS A 233 -0.62 -22.30 -10.33
CA LYS A 233 -1.54 -23.42 -10.64
C LYS A 233 -2.92 -23.29 -10.05
N LYS A 234 -3.11 -22.54 -8.94
CA LYS A 234 -4.36 -22.54 -8.20
C LYS A 234 -5.36 -21.56 -8.77
N ARG A 235 -6.57 -22.06 -9.04
CA ARG A 235 -7.73 -21.23 -9.37
C ARG A 235 -8.42 -20.78 -8.08
N PHE A 236 -8.98 -19.60 -8.15
CA PHE A 236 -9.82 -19.04 -7.09
C PHE A 236 -10.93 -18.21 -7.72
N LYS A 237 -11.94 -17.89 -6.97
CA LYS A 237 -13.10 -17.13 -7.45
C LYS A 237 -13.56 -16.11 -6.42
N PHE A 238 -14.51 -15.28 -6.84
CA PHE A 238 -15.23 -14.38 -5.95
C PHE A 238 -15.73 -15.11 -4.69
N GLY A 239 -15.50 -14.51 -3.53
CA GLY A 239 -15.87 -15.05 -2.22
C GLY A 239 -14.82 -15.96 -1.57
N ASP A 240 -13.74 -16.32 -2.27
CA ASP A 240 -12.62 -17.05 -1.69
C ASP A 240 -11.72 -16.14 -0.86
N ILE A 241 -11.04 -16.71 0.10
CA ILE A 241 -10.00 -16.03 0.88
C ILE A 241 -8.65 -16.64 0.49
N LEU A 242 -7.72 -15.79 0.09
CA LEU A 242 -6.34 -16.19 -0.14
C LEU A 242 -5.53 -15.96 1.13
N TYR A 243 -4.75 -16.96 1.56
CA TYR A 243 -3.92 -16.87 2.75
C TYR A 243 -2.57 -17.55 2.51
N SER A 244 -1.46 -16.87 2.81
CA SER A 244 -0.12 -17.41 2.56
C SER A 244 0.23 -18.55 3.50
N GLU A 245 0.79 -19.63 2.94
CA GLU A 245 1.40 -20.73 3.69
C GLU A 245 2.75 -20.33 4.30
N ILE A 246 3.36 -19.22 3.85
CA ILE A 246 4.72 -18.82 4.20
C ILE A 246 4.69 -17.57 5.07
N ARG A 247 5.42 -17.63 6.20
CA ARG A 247 5.64 -16.48 7.10
C ARG A 247 4.33 -15.75 7.41
N PRO A 248 3.43 -16.33 8.19
CA PRO A 248 2.12 -15.72 8.51
C PRO A 248 2.22 -14.26 8.98
N ARG A 249 3.26 -13.92 9.74
CA ARG A 249 3.54 -12.56 10.23
C ARG A 249 3.76 -11.50 9.13
N ASN A 250 3.90 -11.92 7.87
CA ASN A 250 3.96 -10.97 6.74
C ASN A 250 2.57 -10.53 6.27
N HIS A 251 1.50 -11.04 6.88
CA HIS A 251 0.10 -10.68 6.61
C HIS A 251 -0.29 -10.78 5.13
N HIS A 252 0.23 -11.80 4.44
CA HIS A 252 -0.12 -12.07 3.05
C HIS A 252 -1.44 -12.82 2.97
N TYR A 253 -2.54 -12.10 3.05
CA TYR A 253 -3.91 -12.61 2.93
C TYR A 253 -4.81 -11.58 2.25
N GLY A 254 -5.94 -12.04 1.67
CA GLY A 254 -6.93 -11.16 1.08
C GLY A 254 -8.25 -11.84 0.78
N PHE A 255 -9.34 -11.08 0.81
CA PHE A 255 -10.68 -11.53 0.48
C PHE A 255 -11.01 -11.14 -0.95
N VAL A 256 -11.28 -12.12 -1.80
CA VAL A 256 -11.52 -11.93 -3.24
C VAL A 256 -12.92 -11.40 -3.48
N LEU A 257 -13.03 -10.11 -3.78
CA LEU A 257 -14.29 -9.42 -4.08
C LEU A 257 -14.31 -8.85 -5.51
N PHE A 258 -13.61 -9.51 -6.42
CA PHE A 258 -13.54 -9.16 -7.85
C PHE A 258 -13.64 -10.40 -8.72
N ASP A 259 -13.85 -10.22 -10.02
CA ASP A 259 -13.81 -11.33 -10.99
C ASP A 259 -12.37 -11.84 -11.15
N ALA A 260 -12.15 -13.09 -10.74
CA ALA A 260 -10.85 -13.75 -10.79
C ALA A 260 -10.76 -14.79 -11.92
N SER A 261 -11.63 -14.72 -12.93
CA SER A 261 -11.72 -15.72 -14.01
C SER A 261 -10.45 -15.87 -14.83
N ASP A 262 -9.65 -14.79 -14.95
CA ASP A 262 -8.35 -14.75 -15.62
C ASP A 262 -7.14 -14.83 -14.70
N TYR A 263 -7.34 -15.08 -13.39
CA TYR A 263 -6.25 -15.16 -12.42
C TYR A 263 -5.78 -16.60 -12.17
N ILE A 264 -4.48 -16.74 -11.93
CA ILE A 264 -3.86 -17.98 -11.41
C ILE A 264 -2.99 -17.59 -10.21
N ALA A 265 -3.28 -18.18 -9.05
CA ALA A 265 -2.51 -17.98 -7.85
C ALA A 265 -1.32 -18.95 -7.73
N SER A 266 -0.29 -18.50 -7.03
CA SER A 266 0.83 -19.32 -6.59
C SER A 266 0.37 -20.47 -5.71
N THR A 267 1.04 -21.62 -5.81
CA THR A 267 0.81 -22.79 -4.93
C THR A 267 1.05 -22.48 -3.45
N ARG A 268 1.71 -21.37 -3.14
CA ARG A 268 1.98 -20.91 -1.77
C ARG A 268 0.82 -20.14 -1.12
N LEU A 269 -0.24 -19.89 -1.86
CA LEU A 269 -1.50 -19.36 -1.32
C LEU A 269 -2.47 -20.49 -1.06
N MET A 270 -2.97 -20.63 0.14
CA MET A 270 -4.19 -21.41 0.43
C MET A 270 -5.38 -20.65 -0.19
N VAL A 271 -6.28 -21.38 -0.82
CA VAL A 271 -7.57 -20.87 -1.30
C VAL A 271 -8.63 -21.38 -0.36
N ILE A 272 -9.05 -20.55 0.58
CA ILE A 272 -9.96 -20.92 1.66
C ILE A 272 -11.36 -20.46 1.29
N ARG A 273 -12.30 -21.41 1.23
CA ARG A 273 -13.70 -21.16 0.87
C ARG A 273 -14.63 -21.53 2.02
N ALA A 274 -15.52 -20.63 2.37
CA ALA A 274 -16.54 -20.89 3.39
C ALA A 274 -17.45 -22.06 2.98
N ILE A 275 -17.81 -22.88 3.96
CA ILE A 275 -18.82 -23.94 3.80
C ILE A 275 -20.20 -23.28 3.87
N GLU A 276 -20.98 -23.45 2.82
CA GLU A 276 -22.34 -22.96 2.72
C GLU A 276 -23.17 -23.39 3.94
N ASN A 277 -24.01 -22.50 4.46
CA ASN A 277 -24.85 -22.69 5.65
C ASN A 277 -24.10 -22.89 6.99
N LYS A 278 -22.79 -22.79 7.02
CA LYS A 278 -21.98 -22.77 8.27
C LYS A 278 -21.59 -21.33 8.63
N VAL A 279 -20.87 -20.69 7.77
CA VAL A 279 -20.35 -19.34 7.98
C VAL A 279 -20.35 -18.59 6.66
N SER A 280 -20.61 -17.27 6.69
CA SER A 280 -20.43 -16.46 5.48
C SER A 280 -18.94 -16.24 5.19
N PRO A 281 -18.58 -16.00 3.92
CA PRO A 281 -17.19 -15.68 3.56
C PRO A 281 -16.63 -14.48 4.34
N ALA A 282 -17.44 -13.45 4.58
CA ALA A 282 -17.01 -12.26 5.34
C ALA A 282 -16.75 -12.57 6.83
N MET A 283 -17.57 -13.43 7.46
CA MET A 283 -17.32 -13.89 8.82
C MET A 283 -16.09 -14.80 8.89
N LEU A 284 -15.94 -15.72 7.94
CA LEU A 284 -14.75 -16.56 7.87
C LEU A 284 -13.49 -15.72 7.75
N TYR A 285 -13.52 -14.68 6.93
CA TYR A 285 -12.41 -13.75 6.81
C TYR A 285 -12.08 -13.09 8.15
N GLN A 286 -13.09 -12.65 8.93
CA GLN A 286 -12.87 -12.10 10.28
C GLN A 286 -12.24 -13.12 11.24
N TYR A 287 -12.65 -14.39 11.20
CA TYR A 287 -11.99 -15.43 11.98
C TYR A 287 -10.50 -15.56 11.67
N LEU A 288 -10.15 -15.53 10.37
CA LEU A 288 -8.75 -15.65 9.94
C LEU A 288 -7.89 -14.43 10.30
N LEU A 289 -8.53 -13.28 10.60
CA LEU A 289 -7.87 -12.05 11.08
C LEU A 289 -7.77 -11.96 12.61
N LEU A 290 -8.34 -12.90 13.36
CA LEU A 290 -8.22 -12.88 14.82
C LEU A 290 -6.76 -13.05 15.24
N PRO A 291 -6.25 -12.19 16.16
CA PRO A 291 -4.88 -12.29 16.65
C PRO A 291 -4.54 -13.67 17.22
N GLU A 292 -5.51 -14.34 17.86
CA GLU A 292 -5.35 -15.68 18.43
C GLU A 292 -5.19 -16.73 17.34
N VAL A 293 -5.92 -16.61 16.22
CA VAL A 293 -5.82 -17.51 15.07
C VAL A 293 -4.48 -17.33 14.37
N GLU A 294 -4.06 -16.07 14.16
CA GLU A 294 -2.74 -15.76 13.59
C GLU A 294 -1.60 -16.30 14.47
N ALA A 295 -1.68 -16.06 15.78
CA ALA A 295 -0.67 -16.51 16.74
C ALA A 295 -0.57 -18.03 16.76
N GLU A 296 -1.69 -18.77 16.81
CA GLU A 296 -1.70 -20.21 16.81
C GLU A 296 -1.20 -20.81 15.47
N PHE A 297 -1.62 -20.23 14.33
CA PHE A 297 -1.11 -20.61 13.02
C PHE A 297 0.39 -20.36 12.89
N THR A 298 0.87 -19.23 13.38
CA THR A 298 2.29 -18.88 13.39
C THR A 298 3.08 -19.87 14.24
N LEU A 299 2.60 -20.21 15.45
CA LEU A 299 3.25 -21.18 16.33
C LEU A 299 3.36 -22.57 15.67
N LYS A 300 2.27 -23.05 15.04
CA LYS A 300 2.27 -24.32 14.31
C LYS A 300 3.23 -24.30 13.12
N THR A 301 3.37 -23.16 12.47
CA THR A 301 4.26 -22.97 11.32
C THR A 301 5.73 -22.94 11.76
N GLU A 302 6.07 -22.18 12.80
CA GLU A 302 7.43 -22.00 13.32
C GLU A 302 7.95 -23.25 14.07
N SER A 303 7.08 -24.09 14.60
CA SER A 303 7.47 -25.36 15.26
C SER A 303 8.04 -26.38 14.27
N ARG A 304 7.85 -26.20 12.97
CA ARG A 304 8.45 -27.02 11.92
C ARG A 304 9.85 -26.51 11.63
N SER A 305 10.86 -27.31 11.94
CA SER A 305 12.27 -26.97 11.73
C SER A 305 12.58 -26.71 10.24
N GLY A 306 13.09 -25.52 9.92
CA GLY A 306 13.53 -25.16 8.56
C GLY A 306 13.86 -23.69 8.41
N THR A 307 14.67 -23.38 7.42
CA THR A 307 15.06 -22.00 7.08
C THR A 307 13.86 -21.15 6.60
N PHE A 308 12.77 -21.82 6.19
CA PHE A 308 11.53 -21.20 5.72
C PHE A 308 10.34 -21.83 6.43
N PRO A 309 9.85 -21.26 7.55
CA PRO A 309 8.64 -21.71 8.20
C PRO A 309 7.46 -21.71 7.22
N GLN A 310 6.85 -22.88 7.02
CA GLN A 310 5.72 -23.07 6.12
C GLN A 310 4.62 -23.84 6.86
N GLY A 311 3.46 -23.21 7.01
CA GLY A 311 2.23 -23.83 7.45
C GLY A 311 1.51 -24.51 6.28
N ASN A 312 0.44 -25.20 6.60
CA ASN A 312 -0.48 -25.77 5.61
C ASN A 312 -1.93 -25.60 6.09
N TYR A 313 -2.87 -25.97 5.21
CA TYR A 313 -4.28 -25.85 5.55
C TYR A 313 -4.69 -26.72 6.76
N ALA A 314 -4.11 -27.90 6.96
CA ALA A 314 -4.45 -28.74 8.11
C ALA A 314 -4.09 -28.06 9.45
N ASP A 315 -3.00 -27.28 9.48
CA ASP A 315 -2.63 -26.48 10.64
C ASP A 315 -3.67 -25.38 10.93
N MET A 316 -4.11 -24.67 9.88
CA MET A 316 -5.16 -23.65 9.98
C MET A 316 -6.51 -24.29 10.36
N ALA A 317 -6.89 -25.36 9.69
CA ALA A 317 -8.15 -26.05 9.89
C ALA A 317 -8.34 -26.60 11.32
N SER A 318 -7.25 -26.96 12.00
CA SER A 318 -7.29 -27.49 13.37
C SER A 318 -7.46 -26.42 14.46
N ILE A 319 -7.42 -25.13 14.12
CA ILE A 319 -7.55 -24.05 15.08
C ILE A 319 -9.01 -23.95 15.57
N ARG A 320 -9.17 -23.93 16.89
CA ARG A 320 -10.49 -23.80 17.54
C ARG A 320 -10.82 -22.33 17.75
N VAL A 321 -12.06 -21.99 17.44
CA VAL A 321 -12.60 -20.63 17.60
C VAL A 321 -13.98 -20.69 18.26
N PRO A 322 -14.39 -19.64 19.02
CA PRO A 322 -15.75 -19.55 19.52
C PRO A 322 -16.74 -19.54 18.34
N TYR A 323 -17.77 -20.36 18.43
CA TYR A 323 -18.80 -20.45 17.39
C TYR A 323 -20.11 -20.98 17.95
N SER A 324 -21.18 -20.20 17.80
CA SER A 324 -22.53 -20.66 18.08
C SER A 324 -23.44 -20.15 16.96
N PRO A 325 -24.08 -21.05 16.19
CA PRO A 325 -25.06 -20.62 15.21
C PRO A 325 -26.25 -19.97 15.92
N THR A 326 -26.47 -18.70 15.67
CA THR A 326 -27.53 -17.87 16.27
C THR A 326 -28.24 -17.06 15.20
N ASP A 327 -29.47 -16.61 15.49
CA ASP A 327 -30.20 -15.72 14.57
C ASP A 327 -29.45 -14.40 14.31
N SER A 328 -28.66 -13.92 15.27
CA SER A 328 -27.81 -12.74 15.11
C SER A 328 -26.68 -12.92 14.13
N GLN A 329 -26.25 -14.16 13.87
CA GLN A 329 -25.19 -14.45 12.89
C GLN A 329 -25.54 -13.93 11.49
N VAL A 330 -26.82 -14.02 11.08
CA VAL A 330 -27.24 -13.57 9.75
C VAL A 330 -27.07 -12.05 9.60
N ALA A 331 -27.57 -11.27 10.56
CA ALA A 331 -27.47 -9.80 10.52
C ALA A 331 -26.01 -9.33 10.55
N ILE A 332 -25.16 -9.96 11.37
CA ILE A 332 -23.75 -9.65 11.46
C ILE A 332 -23.04 -10.03 10.17
N SER A 333 -23.35 -11.18 9.59
CA SER A 333 -22.83 -11.63 8.30
C SER A 333 -23.11 -10.63 7.17
N GLU A 334 -24.35 -10.12 7.11
CA GLU A 334 -24.76 -9.10 6.13
C GLU A 334 -23.95 -7.81 6.35
N THR A 335 -23.87 -7.34 7.59
CA THR A 335 -23.13 -6.12 7.94
C THR A 335 -21.65 -6.24 7.57
N LEU A 336 -20.99 -7.33 7.95
CA LEU A 336 -19.60 -7.58 7.60
C LEU A 336 -19.38 -7.67 6.09
N THR A 337 -20.33 -8.29 5.38
CA THR A 337 -20.29 -8.38 3.92
C THR A 337 -20.34 -6.99 3.29
N GLN A 338 -21.25 -6.11 3.73
CA GLN A 338 -21.35 -4.74 3.22
C GLN A 338 -20.08 -3.93 3.52
N ILE A 339 -19.54 -4.05 4.72
CA ILE A 339 -18.26 -3.41 5.07
C ILE A 339 -17.16 -3.87 4.10
N ARG A 340 -17.01 -5.16 3.86
CA ARG A 340 -15.99 -5.71 2.96
C ARG A 340 -16.16 -5.22 1.53
N TYR A 341 -17.39 -5.15 1.03
CA TYR A 341 -17.68 -4.58 -0.28
C TYR A 341 -17.28 -3.10 -0.36
N THR A 342 -17.61 -2.31 0.65
CA THR A 342 -17.25 -0.90 0.67
C THR A 342 -15.74 -0.70 0.67
N ILE A 343 -15.02 -1.47 1.48
CA ILE A 343 -13.54 -1.45 1.48
C ILE A 343 -12.98 -1.78 0.09
N ALA A 344 -13.48 -2.84 -0.54
CA ALA A 344 -13.02 -3.23 -1.88
C ALA A 344 -13.31 -2.16 -2.95
N GLN A 345 -14.48 -1.51 -2.89
CA GLN A 345 -14.81 -0.42 -3.80
C GLN A 345 -13.90 0.79 -3.61
N ASN A 346 -13.62 1.19 -2.38
CA ASN A 346 -12.71 2.29 -2.07
C ASN A 346 -11.26 1.97 -2.52
N GLN A 347 -10.81 0.72 -2.38
CA GLN A 347 -9.51 0.27 -2.89
C GLN A 347 -9.45 0.37 -4.41
N LEU A 348 -10.47 -0.11 -5.12
CA LEU A 348 -10.55 -0.02 -6.59
C LEU A 348 -10.62 1.43 -7.08
N GLU A 349 -11.40 2.29 -6.41
CA GLU A 349 -11.45 3.72 -6.71
C GLU A 349 -10.07 4.35 -6.53
N SER A 350 -9.38 4.07 -5.43
CA SER A 350 -8.05 4.60 -5.14
C SER A 350 -7.02 4.17 -6.19
N GLN A 351 -7.08 2.93 -6.67
CA GLN A 351 -6.22 2.46 -7.76
C GLN A 351 -6.47 3.26 -9.05
N ARG A 352 -7.73 3.46 -9.44
CA ARG A 352 -8.10 4.24 -10.62
C ARG A 352 -7.67 5.71 -10.52
N LEU A 353 -7.83 6.30 -9.34
CA LEU A 353 -7.39 7.68 -9.08
C LEU A 353 -5.86 7.81 -9.17
N ALA A 354 -5.11 6.84 -8.65
CA ALA A 354 -3.66 6.81 -8.77
C ALA A 354 -3.20 6.67 -10.23
N GLU A 355 -3.81 5.78 -11.01
CA GLU A 355 -3.54 5.64 -12.44
C GLU A 355 -3.87 6.92 -13.22
N LEU A 356 -4.99 7.57 -12.89
CA LEU A 356 -5.37 8.85 -13.49
C LEU A 356 -4.35 9.93 -13.15
N ARG A 357 -3.97 10.08 -11.88
CA ARG A 357 -2.94 11.04 -11.44
C ARG A 357 -1.62 10.81 -12.17
N ASP A 358 -1.15 9.57 -12.23
CA ASP A 358 0.14 9.23 -12.85
C ASP A 358 0.12 9.43 -14.38
N THR A 359 -1.06 9.34 -15.01
CA THR A 359 -1.27 9.67 -16.43
C THR A 359 -1.32 11.18 -16.66
N LEU A 360 -2.00 11.93 -15.77
CA LEU A 360 -2.15 13.37 -15.89
C LEU A 360 -0.87 14.14 -15.53
N LEU A 361 -0.13 13.66 -14.54
CA LEU A 361 1.05 14.36 -14.00
C LEU A 361 2.07 14.77 -15.10
N PRO A 362 2.59 13.87 -15.96
CA PRO A 362 3.54 14.28 -17.00
C PRO A 362 2.93 15.24 -18.02
N LYS A 363 1.65 15.10 -18.37
CA LYS A 363 0.95 15.93 -19.35
C LYS A 363 0.68 17.35 -18.85
N LEU A 364 0.34 17.47 -17.56
CA LEU A 364 0.18 18.76 -16.91
C LEU A 364 1.52 19.47 -16.75
N MET A 365 2.57 18.73 -16.36
CA MET A 365 3.90 19.28 -16.18
C MET A 365 4.57 19.71 -17.50
N SER A 366 4.25 19.05 -18.62
CA SER A 366 4.75 19.42 -19.95
C SER A 366 3.94 20.52 -20.64
N GLY A 367 2.75 20.87 -20.09
CA GLY A 367 1.81 21.79 -20.73
C GLY A 367 1.04 21.18 -21.92
N GLU A 368 1.08 19.86 -22.09
CA GLU A 368 0.26 19.14 -23.10
C GLU A 368 -1.24 19.32 -22.82
N ILE A 369 -1.60 19.38 -21.53
CA ILE A 369 -2.95 19.69 -21.08
C ILE A 369 -2.98 21.16 -20.62
N ASP A 370 -3.79 21.97 -21.29
CA ASP A 370 -4.04 23.35 -20.88
C ASP A 370 -5.06 23.41 -19.76
N VAL A 371 -4.67 23.98 -18.61
CA VAL A 371 -5.52 24.16 -17.45
C VAL A 371 -6.11 25.58 -17.33
N SER A 372 -5.93 26.44 -18.34
CA SER A 372 -6.38 27.84 -18.32
C SER A 372 -7.88 27.96 -18.08
N ALA A 373 -8.67 27.07 -18.68
CA ALA A 373 -10.13 27.02 -18.57
C ALA A 373 -10.67 26.34 -17.29
N VAL A 374 -9.81 25.72 -16.47
CA VAL A 374 -10.24 25.06 -15.23
C VAL A 374 -10.61 26.13 -14.21
N GLN A 375 -11.84 26.06 -13.69
CA GLN A 375 -12.31 26.82 -12.53
C GLN A 375 -12.06 26.00 -11.27
N LEU A 376 -11.36 26.56 -10.30
CA LEU A 376 -11.09 25.98 -8.97
C LEU A 376 -12.13 26.44 -7.97
#